data_afdbd51ed2131cf7e88bb043e60909dd
#
_entry.id   afdbd51ed2131cf7e88bb043e60909dd
#
_cell.length_a   1.000
_cell.length_b   1.000
_cell.length_c   1.000
_cell.angle_alpha   90.00
_cell.angle_beta   90.00
_cell.angle_gamma   90.00
#
_symmetry.space_group_name_H-M   'P 1'
#
loop_
_entity.id
_entity.type
_entity.pdbx_description
1 polymer ?
#
loop_
_entity_poly.entity_id
_entity_poly.type
_entity_poly.pdbx_seq_one_letter_code
_entity_poly.pdbx_strand_id
1 'polypeptide(L)'
;MKKYIFSLVCLCCALLPALEGQAHEYPNHPELRKSDANIVGHILDKNTKEHLPYITVALKGTTIGTVTDATGHYFLKNLPEGNFVLEVSSVGYKTVRRNVTLKKGRTLEEDFEIEEDAVALDGVVVSANRNETTRRLAPTLVNVVDLKIFENTNSTTLAQGLSFQPGVRVESNCQNCGFQQVRINGLDGPYTQILLDSRPIFSALSGVYGIEQIPASMIERVEVMRGGGSALFGSSAIAGTINIITKEPMRNSGMLSHTITGIGDGDAFDNSTALNASLVTDDQRAGLYIFGQNRHRSAYDHDGDGYSEIPKIHGQTIGFRSFLKTTTYSKLTFEYHHMEEFRRGGDLLNRPPHEANVAEQTEHSINGGGLKFDYFSPNEKHRFNVFASAQHINRDSYYGGGQDPNAYGNTTDLNWMAGSQYVYSFGKCIFMPSDLTAGIEFNQDKL
;
A
#
# COMPACT_ATOMS: atom_id res chain seq x y z
N MET A 1 20.88 21.82 -4.10
CA MET A 1 20.18 20.58 -3.73
C MET A 1 20.76 19.30 -4.34
N LYS A 2 21.12 19.22 -5.62
CA LYS A 2 21.73 18.00 -6.23
C LYS A 2 23.00 17.45 -5.53
N LYS A 3 23.79 18.30 -4.86
CA LYS A 3 25.02 17.86 -4.14
C LYS A 3 24.74 17.14 -2.81
N TYR A 4 23.64 17.41 -2.14
CA TYR A 4 23.33 16.81 -0.83
C TYR A 4 22.64 15.45 -0.95
N ILE A 5 21.87 15.20 -2.02
CA ILE A 5 21.26 13.89 -2.29
C ILE A 5 22.33 12.86 -2.64
N PHE A 6 23.35 13.26 -3.41
CA PHE A 6 24.49 12.39 -3.73
C PHE A 6 25.33 12.04 -2.50
N SER A 7 25.50 13.00 -1.57
CA SER A 7 26.19 12.74 -0.28
C SER A 7 25.45 11.79 0.64
N LEU A 8 24.09 11.83 0.64
CA LEU A 8 23.30 10.94 1.49
C LEU A 8 23.34 9.49 0.97
N VAL A 9 23.29 9.30 -0.35
CA VAL A 9 23.41 7.97 -0.97
C VAL A 9 24.83 7.41 -0.77
N CYS A 10 25.87 8.23 -0.89
CA CYS A 10 27.26 7.82 -0.59
C CYS A 10 27.47 7.49 0.90
N LEU A 11 26.79 8.20 1.81
CA LEU A 11 26.89 7.91 3.25
C LEU A 11 26.22 6.57 3.61
N CYS A 12 25.10 6.22 2.97
CA CYS A 12 24.47 4.90 3.12
C CYS A 12 25.36 3.77 2.56
N CYS A 13 26.03 4.00 1.44
CA CYS A 13 26.98 3.01 0.87
C CYS A 13 28.28 2.89 1.68
N ALA A 14 28.70 3.95 2.37
CA ALA A 14 29.91 3.91 3.21
C ALA A 14 29.69 3.25 4.57
N LEU A 15 28.45 3.09 5.01
CA LEU A 15 28.11 2.38 6.26
C LEU A 15 27.98 0.86 6.10
N LEU A 16 27.92 0.34 4.87
CA LEU A 16 27.85 -1.10 4.60
C LEU A 16 29.12 -1.90 4.97
N PRO A 17 30.36 -1.39 4.89
CA PRO A 17 31.54 -2.15 5.31
C PRO A 17 31.77 -2.17 6.83
N ALA A 18 31.11 -1.31 7.60
CA ALA A 18 31.29 -1.25 9.06
C ALA A 18 30.50 -2.31 9.83
N LEU A 19 29.65 -3.08 9.15
CA LEU A 19 28.85 -4.17 9.75
C LEU A 19 29.52 -5.55 9.67
N GLU A 20 30.71 -5.66 9.09
CA GLU A 20 31.52 -6.90 9.10
C GLU A 20 32.35 -7.11 10.39
N GLY A 21 32.22 -6.22 11.37
CA GLY A 21 32.99 -6.24 12.60
C GLY A 21 32.26 -6.90 13.76
N GLN A 22 32.72 -8.12 14.10
CA GLN A 22 32.47 -8.87 15.34
C GLN A 22 31.11 -9.56 15.47
N ALA A 23 31.04 -10.77 14.91
CA ALA A 23 30.18 -11.82 15.43
C ALA A 23 30.58 -12.14 16.87
N HIS A 24 29.91 -11.53 17.84
CA HIS A 24 29.91 -12.04 19.20
C HIS A 24 29.16 -13.39 19.17
N GLU A 25 29.90 -14.47 19.33
CA GLU A 25 29.32 -15.78 19.60
C GLU A 25 28.46 -15.69 20.87
N TYR A 26 27.13 -15.62 20.69
CA TYR A 26 26.20 -15.93 21.75
C TYR A 26 26.11 -17.46 21.83
N PRO A 27 26.58 -18.08 22.93
CA PRO A 27 26.42 -19.52 23.10
C PRO A 27 24.95 -19.83 23.29
N ASN A 28 24.43 -20.76 22.46
CA ASN A 28 23.13 -21.41 22.53
C ASN A 28 21.89 -20.75 21.87
N HIS A 29 22.05 -19.89 20.84
CA HIS A 29 20.98 -19.83 19.85
C HIS A 29 21.38 -20.73 18.68
N PRO A 30 20.56 -21.72 18.27
CA PRO A 30 20.79 -22.40 17.03
C PRO A 30 20.71 -21.32 15.92
N GLU A 31 21.87 -20.98 15.37
CA GLU A 31 21.89 -20.30 14.09
C GLU A 31 20.96 -21.11 13.21
N LEU A 32 19.93 -20.46 12.67
CA LEU A 32 19.03 -21.07 11.72
C LEU A 32 19.85 -21.39 10.47
N ARG A 33 20.67 -22.45 10.57
CA ARG A 33 21.39 -22.99 9.43
C ARG A 33 20.34 -23.30 8.39
N LYS A 34 20.55 -22.82 7.18
CA LYS A 34 19.79 -23.24 6.02
C LYS A 34 19.68 -24.76 6.10
N SER A 35 18.52 -25.24 6.48
CA SER A 35 18.24 -26.65 6.39
C SER A 35 17.49 -26.82 5.08
N ASP A 36 17.74 -27.89 4.33
CA ASP A 36 16.95 -28.19 3.14
C ASP A 36 15.50 -28.64 3.51
N ALA A 37 14.98 -28.14 4.64
CA ALA A 37 13.60 -28.37 5.05
C ALA A 37 12.68 -27.54 4.17
N ASN A 38 11.62 -28.15 3.67
CA ASN A 38 10.66 -27.48 2.80
C ASN A 38 9.24 -27.83 3.24
N ILE A 39 8.29 -26.95 2.88
CA ILE A 39 6.85 -27.26 2.95
C ILE A 39 6.26 -27.05 1.56
N VAL A 40 5.43 -28.00 1.13
CA VAL A 40 4.62 -27.91 -0.08
C VAL A 40 3.18 -28.20 0.26
N GLY A 41 2.26 -27.75 -0.56
CA GLY A 41 0.86 -28.07 -0.41
C GLY A 41 -0.03 -27.25 -1.31
N HIS A 42 -1.32 -27.42 -1.14
CA HIS A 42 -2.35 -26.62 -1.83
C HIS A 42 -3.41 -26.16 -0.86
N ILE A 43 -4.13 -25.13 -1.28
CA ILE A 43 -5.20 -24.54 -0.48
C ILE A 43 -6.48 -24.61 -1.29
N LEU A 44 -7.52 -25.17 -0.65
CA LEU A 44 -8.85 -25.35 -1.23
C LEU A 44 -9.87 -24.52 -0.47
N ASP A 45 -10.90 -24.10 -1.16
CA ASP A 45 -12.14 -23.68 -0.51
C ASP A 45 -12.81 -24.88 0.11
N LYS A 46 -13.21 -24.79 1.37
CA LYS A 46 -13.81 -25.89 2.13
C LYS A 46 -15.15 -26.36 1.54
N ASN A 47 -15.92 -25.45 0.94
CA ASN A 47 -17.26 -25.73 0.45
C ASN A 47 -17.25 -26.13 -1.02
N THR A 48 -16.56 -25.37 -1.89
CA THR A 48 -16.53 -25.60 -3.33
C THR A 48 -15.49 -26.61 -3.76
N LYS A 49 -14.47 -26.85 -2.90
CA LYS A 49 -13.27 -27.67 -3.18
C LYS A 49 -12.42 -27.13 -4.34
N GLU A 50 -12.65 -25.91 -4.74
CA GLU A 50 -11.83 -25.22 -5.73
C GLU A 50 -10.50 -24.79 -5.13
N HIS A 51 -9.44 -24.83 -5.93
CA HIS A 51 -8.12 -24.35 -5.56
C HIS A 51 -8.13 -22.83 -5.42
N LEU A 52 -7.57 -22.32 -4.34
CA LEU A 52 -7.59 -20.90 -4.02
C LEU A 52 -6.23 -20.25 -4.34
N PRO A 53 -6.17 -19.39 -5.36
CA PRO A 53 -4.95 -18.65 -5.69
C PRO A 53 -4.73 -17.47 -4.72
N TYR A 54 -3.47 -17.05 -4.60
CA TYR A 54 -3.05 -15.83 -3.90
C TYR A 54 -3.35 -15.81 -2.39
N ILE A 55 -3.46 -16.98 -1.76
CA ILE A 55 -3.62 -17.13 -0.32
C ILE A 55 -2.26 -17.07 0.36
N THR A 56 -2.11 -16.25 1.38
CA THR A 56 -0.87 -16.13 2.16
C THR A 56 -0.66 -17.34 3.04
N VAL A 57 0.57 -17.91 2.98
CA VAL A 57 1.05 -19.00 3.82
C VAL A 57 2.34 -18.55 4.50
N ALA A 58 2.37 -18.46 5.83
CA ALA A 58 3.51 -17.93 6.55
C ALA A 58 3.84 -18.74 7.81
N LEU A 59 5.11 -18.76 8.20
CA LEU A 59 5.51 -19.22 9.54
C LEU A 59 5.30 -18.07 10.52
N LYS A 60 4.31 -18.23 11.38
CA LYS A 60 3.89 -17.21 12.36
C LYS A 60 5.07 -16.72 13.20
N GLY A 61 5.15 -15.41 13.45
CA GLY A 61 6.23 -14.81 14.25
C GLY A 61 7.58 -14.73 13.52
N THR A 62 7.61 -15.00 12.22
CA THR A 62 8.82 -14.89 11.38
C THR A 62 8.56 -14.01 10.16
N THR A 63 9.60 -13.72 9.41
CA THR A 63 9.48 -13.06 8.11
C THR A 63 9.30 -14.05 6.94
N ILE A 64 9.16 -15.34 7.23
CA ILE A 64 9.09 -16.41 6.21
C ILE A 64 7.63 -16.62 5.81
N GLY A 65 7.35 -16.44 4.52
CA GLY A 65 6.02 -16.67 3.97
C GLY A 65 6.04 -16.64 2.45
N THR A 66 4.97 -17.16 1.86
CA THR A 66 4.71 -17.18 0.42
C THR A 66 3.22 -16.98 0.18
N VAL A 67 2.80 -16.99 -1.08
CA VAL A 67 1.39 -17.06 -1.49
C VAL A 67 1.19 -18.25 -2.43
N THR A 68 -0.05 -18.77 -2.48
CA THR A 68 -0.40 -19.78 -3.48
C THR A 68 -0.29 -19.20 -4.88
N ASP A 69 0.08 -20.03 -5.82
CA ASP A 69 0.09 -19.66 -7.25
C ASP A 69 -1.33 -19.61 -7.85
N ALA A 70 -1.43 -19.39 -9.16
CA ALA A 70 -2.72 -19.33 -9.87
C ALA A 70 -3.50 -20.66 -9.81
N THR A 71 -2.84 -21.76 -9.48
CA THR A 71 -3.42 -23.10 -9.34
C THR A 71 -3.64 -23.50 -7.87
N GLY A 72 -3.46 -22.56 -6.93
CA GLY A 72 -3.70 -22.76 -5.49
C GLY A 72 -2.60 -23.53 -4.77
N HIS A 73 -1.44 -23.77 -5.40
CA HIS A 73 -0.31 -24.48 -4.79
C HIS A 73 0.70 -23.50 -4.18
N TYR A 74 1.40 -23.93 -3.13
CA TYR A 74 2.45 -23.16 -2.50
C TYR A 74 3.69 -23.97 -2.20
N PHE A 75 4.82 -23.29 -2.09
CA PHE A 75 6.09 -23.87 -1.77
C PHE A 75 6.95 -22.94 -0.91
N LEU A 76 7.34 -23.41 0.26
CA LEU A 76 8.29 -22.75 1.16
C LEU A 76 9.58 -23.56 1.20
N LYS A 77 10.71 -22.95 0.83
CA LYS A 77 12.02 -23.59 0.68
C LYS A 77 13.01 -23.17 1.75
N ASN A 78 14.00 -24.06 2.01
CA ASN A 78 15.16 -23.75 2.85
C ASN A 78 14.78 -23.21 4.23
N LEU A 79 13.78 -23.83 4.83
CA LEU A 79 13.22 -23.43 6.12
C LEU A 79 14.14 -23.80 7.28
N PRO A 80 14.14 -23.06 8.39
CA PRO A 80 14.85 -23.44 9.59
C PRO A 80 14.26 -24.72 10.22
N GLU A 81 15.11 -25.54 10.85
CA GLU A 81 14.63 -26.65 11.67
C GLU A 81 13.95 -26.18 12.93
N GLY A 82 12.93 -26.89 13.39
CA GLY A 82 12.24 -26.60 14.62
C GLY A 82 10.73 -26.75 14.54
N ASN A 83 10.07 -26.33 15.60
CA ASN A 83 8.61 -26.32 15.70
C ASN A 83 8.10 -24.92 15.38
N PHE A 84 7.19 -24.82 14.43
CA PHE A 84 6.59 -23.57 13.98
C PHE A 84 5.07 -23.70 13.89
N VAL A 85 4.40 -22.56 13.84
CA VAL A 85 2.99 -22.49 13.50
C VAL A 85 2.90 -22.03 12.05
N LEU A 86 2.40 -22.89 11.16
CA LEU A 86 2.07 -22.51 9.80
C LEU A 86 0.69 -21.86 9.81
N GLU A 87 0.64 -20.63 9.34
CA GLU A 87 -0.58 -19.81 9.29
C GLU A 87 -0.96 -19.58 7.83
N VAL A 88 -2.23 -19.86 7.52
CA VAL A 88 -2.86 -19.61 6.23
C VAL A 88 -3.90 -18.52 6.41
N SER A 89 -3.78 -17.44 5.68
CA SER A 89 -4.67 -16.28 5.81
C SER A 89 -4.92 -15.60 4.47
N SER A 90 -6.13 -15.10 4.31
CA SER A 90 -6.52 -14.24 3.19
C SER A 90 -7.72 -13.39 3.59
N VAL A 91 -7.91 -12.27 2.91
CA VAL A 91 -9.11 -11.45 3.08
C VAL A 91 -10.32 -12.24 2.62
N GLY A 92 -11.39 -12.26 3.42
CA GLY A 92 -12.62 -13.02 3.10
C GLY A 92 -12.60 -14.48 3.52
N TYR A 93 -11.53 -14.98 4.14
CA TYR A 93 -11.42 -16.35 4.64
C TYR A 93 -11.01 -16.38 6.11
N LYS A 94 -11.45 -17.41 6.82
CA LYS A 94 -11.03 -17.68 8.20
C LYS A 94 -9.56 -18.09 8.22
N THR A 95 -8.77 -17.47 9.08
CA THR A 95 -7.36 -17.82 9.27
C THR A 95 -7.24 -19.22 9.90
N VAL A 96 -6.45 -20.07 9.26
CA VAL A 96 -6.17 -21.44 9.76
C VAL A 96 -4.73 -21.54 10.23
N ARG A 97 -4.51 -22.20 11.36
CA ARG A 97 -3.19 -22.41 11.97
C ARG A 97 -2.94 -23.89 12.22
N ARG A 98 -1.71 -24.35 11.92
CA ARG A 98 -1.29 -25.72 12.15
C ARG A 98 0.13 -25.75 12.70
N ASN A 99 0.37 -26.52 13.75
CA ASN A 99 1.71 -26.76 14.26
C ASN A 99 2.45 -27.71 13.31
N VAL A 100 3.64 -27.33 12.90
CA VAL A 100 4.50 -28.10 12.00
C VAL A 100 5.89 -28.28 12.63
N THR A 101 6.48 -29.46 12.43
CA THR A 101 7.86 -29.76 12.85
C THR A 101 8.74 -29.92 11.62
N LEU A 102 9.66 -28.99 11.43
CA LEU A 102 10.57 -28.94 10.29
C LEU A 102 11.87 -29.67 10.60
N LYS A 103 12.27 -30.58 9.73
CA LYS A 103 13.49 -31.37 9.85
C LYS A 103 14.36 -31.19 8.61
N LYS A 104 15.67 -31.08 8.80
CA LYS A 104 16.68 -30.94 7.73
C LYS A 104 16.51 -32.01 6.66
N GLY A 105 16.58 -31.59 5.38
CA GLY A 105 16.48 -32.47 4.23
C GLY A 105 15.12 -33.14 4.04
N ARG A 106 14.07 -32.66 4.71
CA ARG A 106 12.72 -33.19 4.56
C ARG A 106 11.79 -32.16 3.96
N THR A 107 10.96 -32.62 3.02
CA THR A 107 9.81 -31.86 2.54
C THR A 107 8.57 -32.35 3.25
N LEU A 108 7.85 -31.44 3.89
CA LEU A 108 6.57 -31.68 4.55
C LEU A 108 5.46 -31.28 3.57
N GLU A 109 4.47 -32.13 3.39
CA GLU A 109 3.26 -31.84 2.62
C GLU A 109 2.14 -31.44 3.59
N GLU A 110 1.60 -30.24 3.40
CA GLU A 110 0.56 -29.65 4.27
C GLU A 110 -0.51 -28.97 3.43
N ASP A 111 -1.66 -29.62 3.29
CA ASP A 111 -2.82 -29.12 2.57
C ASP A 111 -3.81 -28.45 3.53
N PHE A 112 -4.47 -27.41 3.06
CA PHE A 112 -5.46 -26.68 3.85
C PHE A 112 -6.78 -26.55 3.11
N GLU A 113 -7.84 -26.71 3.87
CA GLU A 113 -9.19 -26.30 3.48
C GLU A 113 -9.57 -25.09 4.30
N ILE A 114 -9.81 -23.94 3.65
CA ILE A 114 -10.21 -22.71 4.32
C ILE A 114 -11.66 -22.39 3.99
N GLU A 115 -12.34 -21.81 4.96
CA GLU A 115 -13.77 -21.48 4.89
C GLU A 115 -13.92 -19.98 4.71
N GLU A 116 -14.82 -19.57 3.80
CA GLU A 116 -15.15 -18.17 3.67
C GLU A 116 -15.64 -17.58 4.99
N ASP A 117 -15.14 -16.42 5.33
CA ASP A 117 -15.60 -15.59 6.43
C ASP A 117 -16.46 -14.45 5.86
N ALA A 118 -17.76 -14.68 5.73
CA ALA A 118 -18.70 -13.70 5.19
C ALA A 118 -18.71 -12.37 5.97
N VAL A 119 -18.25 -12.37 7.23
CA VAL A 119 -18.13 -11.17 8.05
C VAL A 119 -16.66 -10.66 8.08
N ALA A 120 -15.73 -11.46 7.54
CA ALA A 120 -14.29 -11.18 7.47
C ALA A 120 -13.67 -10.73 8.82
N LEU A 121 -14.15 -11.28 9.95
CA LEU A 121 -13.71 -10.88 11.29
C LEU A 121 -12.33 -11.43 11.65
N ASP A 122 -11.92 -12.55 11.07
CA ASP A 122 -10.63 -13.19 11.33
C ASP A 122 -9.51 -12.68 10.40
N GLY A 123 -9.83 -11.75 9.46
CA GLY A 123 -8.85 -11.09 8.63
C GLY A 123 -7.88 -10.22 9.45
N VAL A 124 -6.62 -10.12 8.99
CA VAL A 124 -5.60 -9.28 9.61
C VAL A 124 -5.70 -7.86 9.11
N VAL A 125 -5.70 -6.89 10.03
CA VAL A 125 -5.69 -5.45 9.74
C VAL A 125 -4.55 -4.77 10.49
N VAL A 126 -4.05 -3.68 9.95
CA VAL A 126 -2.93 -2.90 10.52
C VAL A 126 -3.39 -1.54 11.02
N SER A 127 -4.44 -0.98 10.42
CA SER A 127 -4.87 0.41 10.66
C SER A 127 -5.40 0.67 12.07
N ALA A 128 -5.88 -0.34 12.77
CA ALA A 128 -6.50 -0.15 14.08
C ALA A 128 -5.52 0.32 15.17
N ASN A 129 -4.26 -0.13 15.11
CA ASN A 129 -3.23 0.17 16.11
C ASN A 129 -1.81 0.21 15.53
N ARG A 130 -1.68 0.34 14.21
CA ARG A 130 -0.43 0.28 13.43
C ARG A 130 0.33 -1.05 13.57
N ASN A 131 -0.34 -2.10 14.02
CA ASN A 131 0.21 -3.45 14.12
C ASN A 131 -0.76 -4.45 13.50
N GLU A 132 -0.21 -5.54 13.01
CA GLU A 132 -1.01 -6.67 12.55
C GLU A 132 -1.84 -7.21 13.72
N THR A 133 -3.15 -7.11 13.57
CA THR A 133 -4.12 -7.66 14.54
C THR A 133 -5.29 -8.27 13.78
N THR A 134 -5.95 -9.25 14.38
CA THR A 134 -7.19 -9.75 13.78
C THR A 134 -8.28 -8.67 13.88
N ARG A 135 -9.04 -8.49 12.82
CA ARG A 135 -10.11 -7.49 12.73
C ARG A 135 -11.09 -7.57 13.91
N ARG A 136 -11.37 -8.77 14.40
CA ARG A 136 -12.23 -9.00 15.56
C ARG A 136 -11.67 -8.44 16.87
N LEU A 137 -10.33 -8.41 17.02
CA LEU A 137 -9.63 -7.89 18.20
C LEU A 137 -9.21 -6.44 18.03
N ALA A 138 -9.45 -5.85 16.86
CA ALA A 138 -9.13 -4.47 16.57
C ALA A 138 -9.95 -3.53 17.49
N PRO A 139 -9.33 -2.52 18.11
CA PRO A 139 -10.04 -1.59 19.01
C PRO A 139 -11.05 -0.69 18.28
N THR A 140 -10.97 -0.62 16.96
CA THR A 140 -11.87 0.16 16.11
C THR A 140 -12.33 -0.68 14.93
N LEU A 141 -13.50 -0.35 14.38
CA LEU A 141 -14.04 -1.06 13.21
C LEU A 141 -13.23 -0.69 11.97
N VAL A 142 -12.57 -1.69 11.39
CA VAL A 142 -11.83 -1.57 10.13
C VAL A 142 -12.55 -2.38 9.04
N ASN A 143 -12.93 -1.72 7.96
CA ASN A 143 -13.42 -2.38 6.76
C ASN A 143 -12.25 -2.58 5.79
N VAL A 144 -12.26 -3.71 5.09
CA VAL A 144 -11.23 -4.04 4.12
C VAL A 144 -11.86 -4.08 2.73
N VAL A 145 -11.29 -3.31 1.82
CA VAL A 145 -11.56 -3.38 0.38
C VAL A 145 -10.44 -4.21 -0.23
N ASP A 146 -10.73 -5.42 -0.63
CA ASP A 146 -9.73 -6.32 -1.18
C ASP A 146 -9.50 -6.09 -2.67
N LEU A 147 -8.44 -6.71 -3.22
CA LEU A 147 -8.07 -6.58 -4.62
C LEU A 147 -9.18 -7.09 -5.56
N LYS A 148 -9.98 -8.08 -5.15
CA LYS A 148 -11.08 -8.63 -5.97
C LYS A 148 -12.13 -7.56 -6.32
N ILE A 149 -12.36 -6.57 -5.45
CA ILE A 149 -13.26 -5.46 -5.74
C ILE A 149 -12.70 -4.65 -6.90
N PHE A 150 -11.42 -4.30 -6.88
CA PHE A 150 -10.77 -3.57 -7.97
C PHE A 150 -10.80 -4.34 -9.29
N GLU A 151 -10.53 -5.64 -9.24
CA GLU A 151 -10.55 -6.52 -10.41
C GLU A 151 -11.98 -6.69 -10.98
N ASN A 152 -12.95 -7.00 -10.13
CA ASN A 152 -14.33 -7.23 -10.55
C ASN A 152 -15.03 -5.96 -11.08
N THR A 153 -14.57 -4.78 -10.64
CA THR A 153 -15.12 -3.49 -11.07
C THR A 153 -14.26 -2.83 -12.16
N ASN A 154 -13.17 -3.47 -12.59
CA ASN A 154 -12.17 -2.91 -13.50
C ASN A 154 -11.66 -1.54 -13.06
N SER A 155 -11.55 -1.32 -11.74
CA SER A 155 -11.07 -0.07 -11.17
C SER A 155 -9.57 0.08 -11.42
N THR A 156 -9.17 1.16 -12.07
CA THR A 156 -7.76 1.46 -12.40
C THR A 156 -7.07 2.34 -11.38
N THR A 157 -7.84 3.00 -10.50
CA THR A 157 -7.36 3.90 -9.46
C THR A 157 -7.99 3.60 -8.09
N LEU A 158 -7.34 4.10 -7.02
CA LEU A 158 -7.87 4.00 -5.67
C LEU A 158 -9.28 4.61 -5.56
N ALA A 159 -9.49 5.78 -6.14
CA ALA A 159 -10.77 6.50 -6.09
C ALA A 159 -11.94 5.66 -6.61
N GLN A 160 -11.73 4.96 -7.74
CA GLN A 160 -12.75 4.10 -8.32
C GLN A 160 -13.11 2.93 -7.40
N GLY A 161 -12.11 2.23 -6.85
CA GLY A 161 -12.34 1.10 -5.95
C GLY A 161 -13.04 1.50 -4.64
N LEU A 162 -12.71 2.67 -4.09
CA LEU A 162 -13.33 3.20 -2.87
C LEU A 162 -14.83 3.52 -3.05
N SER A 163 -15.29 3.81 -4.26
CA SER A 163 -16.71 4.09 -4.55
C SER A 163 -17.62 2.90 -4.25
N PHE A 164 -17.07 1.68 -4.17
CA PHE A 164 -17.82 0.46 -3.82
C PHE A 164 -17.81 0.14 -2.32
N GLN A 165 -17.14 0.99 -1.49
CA GLN A 165 -17.08 0.77 -0.04
C GLN A 165 -18.27 1.43 0.66
N PRO A 166 -19.17 0.68 1.34
CA PRO A 166 -20.27 1.27 2.10
C PRO A 166 -19.81 2.28 3.16
N GLY A 167 -20.45 3.46 3.19
CA GLY A 167 -20.12 4.56 4.12
C GLY A 167 -18.91 5.40 3.71
N VAL A 168 -18.36 5.14 2.54
CA VAL A 168 -17.39 5.97 1.85
C VAL A 168 -18.04 6.53 0.60
N ARG A 169 -17.88 7.80 0.34
CA ARG A 169 -18.35 8.46 -0.88
C ARG A 169 -17.21 9.20 -1.53
N VAL A 170 -16.95 8.87 -2.78
CA VAL A 170 -16.02 9.61 -3.64
C VAL A 170 -16.84 10.61 -4.45
N GLU A 171 -16.55 11.87 -4.30
CA GLU A 171 -17.26 12.97 -4.98
C GLU A 171 -16.29 13.78 -5.82
N SER A 172 -16.73 14.19 -7.01
CA SER A 172 -16.07 15.22 -7.78
C SER A 172 -16.65 16.58 -7.37
N ASN A 173 -15.83 17.42 -6.73
CA ASN A 173 -16.28 18.73 -6.23
C ASN A 173 -16.05 19.88 -7.21
N CYS A 174 -15.37 19.61 -8.30
CA CYS A 174 -15.08 20.60 -9.32
C CYS A 174 -15.17 19.93 -10.69
N GLN A 175 -16.05 20.41 -11.55
CA GLN A 175 -16.21 19.88 -12.90
C GLN A 175 -14.96 20.16 -13.74
N ASN A 176 -14.45 21.38 -13.74
CA ASN A 176 -13.32 21.78 -14.59
C ASN A 176 -12.00 21.11 -14.21
N CYS A 177 -11.69 20.96 -12.90
CA CYS A 177 -10.47 20.30 -12.45
C CYS A 177 -10.62 18.81 -12.21
N GLY A 178 -11.87 18.31 -12.08
CA GLY A 178 -12.16 16.93 -11.76
C GLY A 178 -11.61 16.50 -10.40
N PHE A 179 -11.53 17.43 -9.45
CA PHE A 179 -11.09 17.17 -8.10
C PHE A 179 -12.00 16.18 -7.40
N GLN A 180 -11.44 15.07 -6.98
CA GLN A 180 -12.13 14.04 -6.22
C GLN A 180 -11.71 14.06 -4.76
N GLN A 181 -12.70 14.06 -3.88
CA GLN A 181 -12.47 13.90 -2.45
C GLN A 181 -13.25 12.70 -1.89
N VAL A 182 -12.70 12.13 -0.83
CA VAL A 182 -13.34 11.03 -0.12
C VAL A 182 -14.03 11.58 1.13
N ARG A 183 -15.33 11.30 1.26
CA ARG A 183 -16.10 11.55 2.46
C ARG A 183 -16.35 10.26 3.22
N ILE A 184 -16.10 10.27 4.52
CA ILE A 184 -16.44 9.17 5.43
C ILE A 184 -17.56 9.65 6.34
N ASN A 185 -18.68 8.93 6.35
CA ASN A 185 -19.87 9.25 7.16
C ASN A 185 -20.38 10.68 6.94
N GLY A 186 -20.21 11.23 5.74
CA GLY A 186 -20.66 12.57 5.36
C GLY A 186 -19.71 13.72 5.75
N LEU A 187 -18.59 13.44 6.44
CA LEU A 187 -17.57 14.45 6.73
C LEU A 187 -16.67 14.68 5.53
N ASP A 188 -16.25 15.93 5.31
CA ASP A 188 -15.46 16.36 4.17
C ASP A 188 -14.06 15.73 4.13
N GLY A 189 -13.47 15.70 2.93
CA GLY A 189 -12.17 15.12 2.65
C GLY A 189 -11.03 15.53 3.59
N PRO A 190 -10.87 16.81 4.00
CA PRO A 190 -9.84 17.24 4.94
C PRO A 190 -9.89 16.56 6.31
N TYR A 191 -11.02 15.95 6.68
CA TYR A 191 -11.17 15.19 7.92
C TYR A 191 -10.89 13.69 7.76
N THR A 192 -10.51 13.26 6.57
CA THR A 192 -10.14 11.87 6.24
C THR A 192 -8.64 11.79 6.00
N GLN A 193 -7.93 11.07 6.88
CA GLN A 193 -6.49 10.84 6.70
C GLN A 193 -6.24 9.69 5.74
N ILE A 194 -5.47 9.95 4.68
CA ILE A 194 -5.03 8.93 3.74
C ILE A 194 -3.60 8.53 4.08
N LEU A 195 -3.37 7.22 4.14
CA LEU A 195 -2.10 6.61 4.54
C LEU A 195 -1.63 5.63 3.46
N LEU A 196 -0.34 5.50 3.32
CA LEU A 196 0.32 4.42 2.60
C LEU A 196 1.15 3.60 3.59
N ASP A 197 0.83 2.33 3.73
CA ASP A 197 1.46 1.44 4.71
C ASP A 197 1.54 2.04 6.12
N SER A 198 0.40 2.62 6.57
CA SER A 198 0.21 3.27 7.88
C SER A 198 1.00 4.57 8.08
N ARG A 199 1.50 5.18 7.01
CA ARG A 199 2.23 6.45 7.02
C ARG A 199 1.46 7.51 6.24
N PRO A 200 1.21 8.70 6.78
CA PRO A 200 0.67 9.80 6.01
C PRO A 200 1.70 10.19 4.94
N ILE A 201 1.33 10.02 3.70
CA ILE A 201 2.12 10.46 2.54
C ILE A 201 1.43 11.59 1.79
N PHE A 202 0.20 11.89 2.22
CA PHE A 202 -0.55 12.98 1.63
C PHE A 202 -0.42 14.21 2.51
N SER A 203 0.35 15.17 2.02
CA SER A 203 0.35 16.54 2.52
C SER A 203 -0.99 17.23 2.20
N ALA A 204 -1.18 18.42 2.71
CA ALA A 204 -2.34 19.25 2.36
C ALA A 204 -2.49 19.43 0.84
N LEU A 205 -1.37 19.51 0.11
CA LEU A 205 -1.36 19.69 -1.34
C LEU A 205 -1.75 18.41 -2.09
N SER A 206 -1.17 17.26 -1.75
CA SER A 206 -1.46 15.99 -2.43
C SER A 206 -2.81 15.40 -2.03
N GLY A 207 -3.33 15.74 -0.86
CA GLY A 207 -4.66 15.33 -0.40
C GLY A 207 -5.80 15.75 -1.32
N VAL A 208 -5.58 16.77 -2.15
CA VAL A 208 -6.57 17.28 -3.09
C VAL A 208 -6.73 16.34 -4.30
N TYR A 209 -5.64 15.85 -4.91
CA TYR A 209 -5.71 15.04 -6.14
C TYR A 209 -5.19 13.61 -5.96
N GLY A 210 -4.52 13.32 -4.84
CA GLY A 210 -3.72 12.12 -4.65
C GLY A 210 -4.46 10.80 -4.77
N ILE A 211 -5.75 10.74 -4.44
CA ILE A 211 -6.52 9.49 -4.48
C ILE A 211 -6.74 8.95 -5.89
N GLU A 212 -6.78 9.81 -6.90
CA GLU A 212 -6.93 9.39 -8.30
C GLU A 212 -5.57 9.03 -8.94
N GLN A 213 -4.48 9.51 -8.33
CA GLN A 213 -3.12 9.25 -8.80
C GLN A 213 -2.57 7.90 -8.36
N ILE A 214 -3.19 7.24 -7.36
CA ILE A 214 -2.75 5.94 -6.87
C ILE A 214 -3.29 4.83 -7.78
N PRO A 215 -2.41 4.13 -8.51
CA PRO A 215 -2.83 3.05 -9.40
C PRO A 215 -3.27 1.81 -8.59
N ALA A 216 -4.36 1.18 -9.02
CA ALA A 216 -4.85 -0.06 -8.41
C ALA A 216 -3.79 -1.18 -8.43
N SER A 217 -2.88 -1.16 -9.42
CA SER A 217 -1.82 -2.16 -9.59
C SER A 217 -0.85 -2.24 -8.40
N MET A 218 -0.63 -1.14 -7.65
CA MET A 218 0.23 -1.15 -6.46
C MET A 218 -0.49 -1.60 -5.18
N ILE A 219 -1.83 -1.67 -5.19
CA ILE A 219 -2.65 -1.93 -4.01
C ILE A 219 -2.77 -3.44 -3.76
N GLU A 220 -2.52 -3.88 -2.53
CA GLU A 220 -2.87 -5.22 -2.05
C GLU A 220 -4.29 -5.22 -1.48
N ARG A 221 -4.58 -4.27 -0.59
CA ARG A 221 -5.90 -4.02 -0.01
C ARG A 221 -5.99 -2.58 0.51
N VAL A 222 -7.19 -2.11 0.75
CA VAL A 222 -7.41 -0.83 1.40
C VAL A 222 -8.18 -1.04 2.70
N GLU A 223 -7.64 -0.53 3.79
CA GLU A 223 -8.25 -0.59 5.10
C GLU A 223 -8.92 0.74 5.43
N VAL A 224 -10.22 0.73 5.62
CA VAL A 224 -11.01 1.91 5.96
C VAL A 224 -11.44 1.84 7.42
N MET A 225 -10.82 2.65 8.26
CA MET A 225 -11.18 2.83 9.66
C MET A 225 -12.08 4.04 9.80
N ARG A 226 -13.24 3.89 10.44
CA ARG A 226 -14.22 4.95 10.61
C ARG A 226 -14.15 5.52 12.02
N GLY A 227 -14.05 6.85 12.11
CA GLY A 227 -13.96 7.56 13.40
C GLY A 227 -12.66 7.27 14.16
N GLY A 228 -12.41 7.96 15.23
CA GLY A 228 -11.44 7.62 16.28
C GLY A 228 -9.95 7.51 15.90
N GLY A 229 -9.55 7.89 14.69
CA GLY A 229 -8.18 7.71 14.20
C GLY A 229 -7.18 8.76 14.65
N SER A 230 -7.64 9.92 15.12
CA SER A 230 -6.79 11.08 15.37
C SER A 230 -5.71 10.87 16.44
N ALA A 231 -5.93 10.01 17.42
CA ALA A 231 -4.92 9.68 18.43
C ALA A 231 -3.69 8.97 17.86
N LEU A 232 -3.85 8.23 16.75
CA LEU A 232 -2.77 7.47 16.12
C LEU A 232 -2.23 8.14 14.85
N PHE A 233 -3.08 8.87 14.12
CA PHE A 233 -2.79 9.32 12.76
C PHE A 233 -2.87 10.84 12.60
N GLY A 234 -3.08 11.58 13.69
CA GLY A 234 -3.08 13.04 13.69
C GLY A 234 -4.45 13.69 13.46
N SER A 235 -4.47 15.02 13.42
CA SER A 235 -5.69 15.84 13.42
C SER A 235 -6.59 15.65 12.20
N SER A 236 -6.06 15.22 11.07
CA SER A 236 -6.86 14.98 9.87
C SER A 236 -7.68 13.67 9.93
N ALA A 237 -7.44 12.80 10.91
CA ALA A 237 -8.14 11.52 11.04
C ALA A 237 -9.40 11.61 11.93
N ILE A 238 -10.21 12.66 11.79
CA ILE A 238 -11.45 12.87 12.57
C ILE A 238 -12.60 12.02 12.03
N ALA A 239 -12.80 12.02 10.72
CA ALA A 239 -13.81 11.19 10.05
C ALA A 239 -13.38 9.72 10.01
N GLY A 240 -12.08 9.49 9.88
CA GLY A 240 -11.46 8.18 9.80
C GLY A 240 -10.14 8.19 9.03
N THR A 241 -9.65 6.99 8.76
CA THR A 241 -8.44 6.80 7.95
C THR A 241 -8.71 5.84 6.80
N ILE A 242 -8.04 6.09 5.68
CA ILE A 242 -7.97 5.19 4.54
C ILE A 242 -6.51 4.80 4.41
N ASN A 243 -6.18 3.57 4.78
CA ASN A 243 -4.83 3.04 4.75
C ASN A 243 -4.67 2.09 3.56
N ILE A 244 -3.83 2.48 2.63
CA ILE A 244 -3.50 1.72 1.44
C ILE A 244 -2.34 0.80 1.80
N ILE A 245 -2.58 -0.51 1.76
CA ILE A 245 -1.54 -1.51 1.94
C ILE A 245 -1.01 -1.87 0.56
N THR A 246 0.28 -1.66 0.35
CA THR A 246 0.91 -1.92 -0.94
C THR A 246 1.33 -3.38 -1.08
N LYS A 247 1.32 -3.86 -2.32
CA LYS A 247 1.74 -5.23 -2.65
C LYS A 247 3.19 -5.48 -2.23
N GLU A 248 3.41 -6.62 -1.59
CA GLU A 248 4.75 -7.12 -1.28
C GLU A 248 5.12 -8.25 -2.27
N PRO A 249 6.35 -8.29 -2.79
CA PRO A 249 6.77 -9.39 -3.66
C PRO A 249 6.87 -10.68 -2.86
N MET A 250 6.03 -11.67 -3.17
CA MET A 250 5.98 -12.97 -2.48
C MET A 250 6.39 -14.13 -3.39
N ARG A 251 6.30 -13.94 -4.70
CA ARG A 251 6.66 -14.91 -5.74
C ARG A 251 7.01 -14.20 -7.04
N ASN A 252 7.70 -14.89 -7.94
CA ASN A 252 7.97 -14.36 -9.28
C ASN A 252 6.69 -14.32 -10.10
N SER A 253 6.33 -13.14 -10.58
CA SER A 253 5.14 -12.93 -11.39
C SER A 253 5.26 -11.65 -12.21
N GLY A 254 4.46 -11.54 -13.26
CA GLY A 254 4.32 -10.31 -14.04
C GLY A 254 2.92 -10.21 -14.60
N MET A 255 2.41 -8.99 -14.70
CA MET A 255 1.11 -8.68 -15.26
C MET A 255 1.19 -7.39 -16.08
N LEU A 256 0.63 -7.45 -17.27
CA LEU A 256 0.36 -6.30 -18.12
C LEU A 256 -1.15 -6.22 -18.33
N SER A 257 -1.73 -5.09 -18.06
CA SER A 257 -3.16 -4.85 -18.27
C SER A 257 -3.38 -3.57 -19.05
N HIS A 258 -4.43 -3.56 -19.86
CA HIS A 258 -4.88 -2.38 -20.57
C HIS A 258 -6.41 -2.29 -20.45
N THR A 259 -6.89 -1.17 -19.93
CA THR A 259 -8.32 -0.89 -19.74
C THR A 259 -8.71 0.29 -20.61
N ILE A 260 -9.76 0.13 -21.38
CA ILE A 260 -10.37 1.19 -22.17
C ILE A 260 -11.77 1.41 -21.62
N THR A 261 -12.06 2.63 -21.19
CA THR A 261 -13.39 3.03 -20.71
C THR A 261 -13.97 4.06 -21.64
N GLY A 262 -15.12 3.77 -22.25
CA GLY A 262 -15.89 4.74 -23.02
C GLY A 262 -16.63 5.70 -22.08
N ILE A 263 -16.67 6.98 -22.45
CA ILE A 263 -17.37 8.05 -21.75
C ILE A 263 -18.42 8.62 -22.70
N GLY A 264 -19.64 8.83 -22.17
CA GLY A 264 -20.78 9.15 -23.02
C GLY A 264 -21.13 8.00 -23.97
N ASP A 265 -21.60 8.31 -25.16
CA ASP A 265 -21.92 7.30 -26.18
C ASP A 265 -20.67 6.86 -27.00
N GLY A 266 -19.46 7.01 -26.42
CA GLY A 266 -18.19 6.72 -27.08
C GLY A 266 -17.50 7.93 -27.66
N ASP A 267 -17.88 9.13 -27.24
CA ASP A 267 -17.31 10.40 -27.70
C ASP A 267 -15.95 10.69 -27.07
N ALA A 268 -15.69 10.12 -25.89
CA ALA A 268 -14.41 10.24 -25.22
C ALA A 268 -13.99 8.89 -24.59
N PHE A 269 -12.68 8.76 -24.33
CA PHE A 269 -12.11 7.53 -23.80
C PHE A 269 -11.14 7.82 -22.63
N ASP A 270 -11.13 6.92 -21.65
CA ASP A 270 -10.10 6.81 -20.63
C ASP A 270 -9.34 5.50 -20.84
N ASN A 271 -8.07 5.62 -21.22
CA ASN A 271 -7.18 4.50 -21.48
C ASN A 271 -6.17 4.40 -20.34
N SER A 272 -6.07 3.24 -19.73
CA SER A 272 -5.10 2.95 -18.66
C SER A 272 -4.33 1.69 -18.99
N THR A 273 -3.01 1.80 -19.09
CA THR A 273 -2.09 0.69 -19.24
C THR A 273 -1.30 0.54 -17.95
N ALA A 274 -1.35 -0.61 -17.32
CA ALA A 274 -0.60 -0.89 -16.11
C ALA A 274 0.29 -2.11 -16.28
N LEU A 275 1.51 -2.01 -15.75
CA LEU A 275 2.50 -3.08 -15.68
C LEU A 275 2.87 -3.29 -14.21
N ASN A 276 2.95 -4.55 -13.78
CA ASN A 276 3.62 -4.88 -12.54
C ASN A 276 4.45 -6.17 -12.70
N ALA A 277 5.54 -6.25 -11.93
CA ALA A 277 6.40 -7.40 -11.88
C ALA A 277 6.89 -7.62 -10.44
N SER A 278 6.93 -8.87 -10.04
CA SER A 278 7.44 -9.31 -8.75
C SER A 278 8.56 -10.30 -8.96
N LEU A 279 9.70 -10.05 -8.36
CA LEU A 279 10.89 -10.89 -8.39
C LEU A 279 11.27 -11.23 -6.95
N VAL A 280 11.46 -12.50 -6.66
CA VAL A 280 11.84 -12.97 -5.32
C VAL A 280 12.95 -14.00 -5.47
N THR A 281 13.95 -13.91 -4.61
CA THR A 281 15.03 -14.91 -4.56
C THR A 281 14.49 -16.26 -4.12
N ASP A 282 15.13 -17.36 -4.57
CA ASP A 282 14.69 -18.73 -4.24
C ASP A 282 14.64 -19.01 -2.74
N ASP A 283 15.48 -18.35 -1.95
CA ASP A 283 15.50 -18.45 -0.49
C ASP A 283 14.56 -17.42 0.19
N GLN A 284 13.78 -16.69 -0.61
CA GLN A 284 12.84 -15.65 -0.16
C GLN A 284 13.44 -14.60 0.77
N ARG A 285 14.76 -14.38 0.72
CA ARG A 285 15.44 -13.38 1.54
C ARG A 285 15.37 -11.99 0.96
N ALA A 286 15.24 -11.85 -0.34
CA ALA A 286 15.11 -10.57 -1.01
C ALA A 286 13.98 -10.64 -2.04
N GLY A 287 13.28 -9.53 -2.20
CA GLY A 287 12.25 -9.38 -3.20
C GLY A 287 12.16 -7.96 -3.72
N LEU A 288 11.70 -7.83 -4.95
CA LEU A 288 11.48 -6.57 -5.65
C LEU A 288 10.13 -6.62 -6.36
N TYR A 289 9.26 -5.69 -6.05
CA TYR A 289 8.02 -5.41 -6.77
C TYR A 289 8.16 -4.11 -7.52
N ILE A 290 7.93 -4.14 -8.83
CA ILE A 290 7.93 -2.97 -9.71
C ILE A 290 6.52 -2.78 -10.21
N PHE A 291 6.05 -1.55 -10.25
CA PHE A 291 4.77 -1.19 -10.84
C PHE A 291 4.89 0.06 -11.68
N GLY A 292 4.03 0.16 -12.69
CA GLY A 292 3.91 1.34 -13.52
C GLY A 292 2.51 1.46 -14.09
N GLN A 293 2.08 2.69 -14.36
CA GLN A 293 0.82 3.01 -15.02
C GLN A 293 1.01 4.18 -15.96
N ASN A 294 0.38 4.10 -17.12
CA ASN A 294 0.18 5.24 -18.03
C ASN A 294 -1.32 5.36 -18.28
N ARG A 295 -1.88 6.53 -17.95
CA ARG A 295 -3.30 6.84 -18.12
C ARG A 295 -3.48 8.04 -19.00
N HIS A 296 -4.37 7.92 -19.96
CA HIS A 296 -4.77 9.01 -20.84
C HIS A 296 -6.29 9.07 -20.95
N ARG A 297 -6.90 10.13 -20.43
CA ARG A 297 -8.33 10.41 -20.53
C ARG A 297 -8.56 11.62 -21.40
N SER A 298 -9.42 11.49 -22.38
CA SER A 298 -9.93 12.62 -23.16
C SER A 298 -10.87 13.47 -22.31
N ALA A 299 -10.91 14.77 -22.55
CA ALA A 299 -11.96 15.59 -21.99
C ALA A 299 -13.31 15.23 -22.62
N TYR A 300 -14.39 15.43 -21.88
CA TYR A 300 -15.76 15.18 -22.34
C TYR A 300 -16.65 16.38 -21.99
N ASP A 301 -17.31 16.90 -23.00
CA ASP A 301 -18.32 17.94 -22.97
C ASP A 301 -19.67 17.24 -23.21
N HIS A 302 -20.52 17.17 -22.18
CA HIS A 302 -21.75 16.39 -22.19
C HIS A 302 -22.90 17.08 -22.90
N ASP A 303 -23.04 18.38 -22.73
CA ASP A 303 -24.17 19.17 -23.22
C ASP A 303 -23.87 19.99 -24.48
N GLY A 304 -22.59 19.98 -24.92
CA GLY A 304 -22.14 20.62 -26.17
C GLY A 304 -22.00 22.13 -26.06
N ASP A 305 -21.84 22.67 -24.85
CA ASP A 305 -21.69 24.10 -24.61
C ASP A 305 -20.25 24.61 -24.79
N GLY A 306 -19.31 23.68 -25.06
CA GLY A 306 -17.89 23.96 -25.26
C GLY A 306 -17.05 23.91 -23.98
N TYR A 307 -17.64 23.61 -22.83
CA TYR A 307 -16.94 23.38 -21.56
C TYR A 307 -16.92 21.90 -21.21
N SER A 308 -15.85 21.43 -20.59
CA SER A 308 -15.75 20.03 -20.23
C SER A 308 -16.30 19.73 -18.82
N GLU A 309 -17.25 18.79 -18.70
CA GLU A 309 -17.68 18.21 -17.41
C GLU A 309 -16.67 17.20 -16.90
N ILE A 310 -15.92 16.56 -17.80
CA ILE A 310 -14.85 15.64 -17.45
C ILE A 310 -13.53 16.19 -18.02
N PRO A 311 -12.54 16.50 -17.17
CA PRO A 311 -11.28 17.06 -17.64
C PRO A 311 -10.41 16.03 -18.35
N LYS A 312 -9.57 16.52 -19.24
CA LYS A 312 -8.46 15.77 -19.83
C LYS A 312 -7.43 15.43 -18.76
N ILE A 313 -6.96 14.18 -18.75
CA ILE A 313 -5.88 13.71 -17.87
C ILE A 313 -4.82 13.00 -18.70
N HIS A 314 -3.56 13.25 -18.35
CA HIS A 314 -2.43 12.43 -18.75
C HIS A 314 -1.57 12.18 -17.52
N GLY A 315 -1.55 10.94 -17.04
CA GLY A 315 -0.85 10.55 -15.83
C GLY A 315 0.13 9.41 -16.10
N GLN A 316 1.31 9.49 -15.50
CA GLN A 316 2.33 8.45 -15.51
C GLN A 316 2.81 8.18 -14.10
N THR A 317 2.86 6.90 -13.74
CA THR A 317 3.36 6.48 -12.44
C THR A 317 4.34 5.34 -12.64
N ILE A 318 5.46 5.41 -11.95
CA ILE A 318 6.41 4.31 -11.85
C ILE A 318 6.91 4.21 -10.40
N GLY A 319 7.08 3.01 -9.91
CA GLY A 319 7.62 2.82 -8.57
C GLY A 319 8.08 1.40 -8.33
N PHE A 320 8.69 1.21 -7.19
CA PHE A 320 9.10 -0.10 -6.72
C PHE A 320 9.05 -0.20 -5.20
N ARG A 321 8.93 -1.42 -4.73
CA ARG A 321 9.06 -1.82 -3.34
C ARG A 321 9.97 -3.03 -3.27
N SER A 322 10.95 -2.99 -2.38
CA SER A 322 11.88 -4.09 -2.17
C SER A 322 11.97 -4.43 -0.70
N PHE A 323 12.28 -5.69 -0.42
CA PHE A 323 12.61 -6.11 0.93
C PHE A 323 13.91 -6.92 0.97
N LEU A 324 14.56 -6.86 2.12
CA LEU A 324 15.69 -7.73 2.47
C LEU A 324 15.45 -8.26 3.89
N LYS A 325 15.29 -9.57 4.02
CA LYS A 325 15.25 -10.26 5.31
C LYS A 325 16.68 -10.43 5.82
N THR A 326 17.08 -9.57 6.75
CA THR A 326 18.43 -9.58 7.33
C THR A 326 18.62 -10.80 8.23
N THR A 327 17.56 -11.23 8.91
CA THR A 327 17.46 -12.49 9.65
C THR A 327 16.06 -13.09 9.48
N THR A 328 15.81 -14.26 10.05
CA THR A 328 14.45 -14.85 10.11
C THR A 328 13.45 -13.95 10.84
N TYR A 329 13.94 -13.08 11.70
CA TYR A 329 13.13 -12.24 12.57
C TYR A 329 13.23 -10.75 12.25
N SER A 330 13.94 -10.37 11.20
CA SER A 330 14.10 -8.97 10.82
C SER A 330 14.06 -8.75 9.33
N LYS A 331 13.41 -7.65 8.94
CA LYS A 331 13.18 -7.27 7.55
C LYS A 331 13.43 -5.78 7.36
N LEU A 332 14.16 -5.44 6.33
CA LEU A 332 14.32 -4.09 5.82
C LEU A 332 13.45 -3.95 4.58
N THR A 333 12.65 -2.90 4.51
CA THR A 333 11.81 -2.57 3.35
C THR A 333 12.21 -1.21 2.83
N PHE A 334 12.37 -1.09 1.53
CA PHE A 334 12.63 0.16 0.84
C PHE A 334 11.62 0.33 -0.29
N GLU A 335 11.10 1.55 -0.45
CA GLU A 335 10.11 1.88 -1.47
C GLU A 335 10.40 3.25 -2.07
N TYR A 336 10.06 3.40 -3.35
CA TYR A 336 10.11 4.66 -4.07
C TYR A 336 9.04 4.67 -5.16
N HIS A 337 8.46 5.84 -5.39
CA HIS A 337 7.56 6.10 -6.52
C HIS A 337 7.77 7.50 -7.07
N HIS A 338 7.53 7.60 -8.36
CA HIS A 338 7.47 8.85 -9.11
C HIS A 338 6.15 8.89 -9.86
N MET A 339 5.45 10.03 -9.79
CA MET A 339 4.19 10.28 -10.46
C MET A 339 4.23 11.63 -11.16
N GLU A 340 3.78 11.65 -12.40
CA GLU A 340 3.53 12.88 -13.16
C GLU A 340 2.07 12.89 -13.61
N GLU A 341 1.40 14.00 -13.45
CA GLU A 341 0.03 14.18 -13.92
C GLU A 341 -0.17 15.57 -14.50
N PHE A 342 -0.68 15.60 -15.72
CA PHE A 342 -1.27 16.76 -16.34
C PHE A 342 -2.78 16.63 -16.33
N ARG A 343 -3.47 17.68 -15.91
CA ARG A 343 -4.94 17.76 -15.88
C ARG A 343 -5.40 19.11 -16.40
N ARG A 344 -6.42 19.12 -17.27
CA ARG A 344 -6.95 20.33 -17.89
C ARG A 344 -8.44 20.21 -18.15
N GLY A 345 -9.21 21.18 -17.63
CA GLY A 345 -10.65 21.32 -17.88
C GLY A 345 -11.03 22.78 -18.18
N GLY A 346 -12.28 23.00 -18.52
CA GLY A 346 -12.85 24.25 -18.99
C GLY A 346 -13.05 24.26 -20.50
N ASP A 347 -12.91 25.43 -21.12
CA ASP A 347 -13.04 25.59 -22.57
C ASP A 347 -11.70 25.73 -23.29
N LEU A 348 -11.72 25.77 -24.62
CA LEU A 348 -10.56 25.96 -25.49
C LEU A 348 -9.35 25.09 -25.09
N LEU A 349 -9.60 23.81 -24.85
CA LEU A 349 -8.63 22.85 -24.30
C LEU A 349 -7.34 22.67 -25.13
N ASN A 350 -7.33 23.15 -26.40
CA ASN A 350 -6.17 23.10 -27.29
C ASN A 350 -5.34 24.40 -27.26
N ARG A 351 -5.72 25.38 -26.43
CA ARG A 351 -5.02 26.64 -26.25
C ARG A 351 -4.39 26.73 -24.87
N PRO A 352 -3.40 27.64 -24.69
CA PRO A 352 -2.91 27.97 -23.35
C PRO A 352 -4.07 28.36 -22.43
N PRO A 353 -4.01 28.00 -21.11
CA PRO A 353 -5.15 28.18 -20.21
C PRO A 353 -5.55 29.66 -20.04
N HIS A 354 -4.62 30.60 -20.15
CA HIS A 354 -4.89 32.05 -20.08
C HIS A 354 -5.58 32.62 -21.34
N GLU A 355 -5.75 31.85 -22.39
CA GLU A 355 -6.53 32.24 -23.56
C GLU A 355 -7.97 31.73 -23.51
N ALA A 356 -8.29 30.88 -22.54
CA ALA A 356 -9.62 30.33 -22.34
C ALA A 356 -10.52 31.27 -21.53
N ASN A 357 -11.84 31.12 -21.69
CA ASN A 357 -12.78 31.89 -20.90
C ASN A 357 -12.85 31.37 -19.45
N VAL A 358 -12.77 30.04 -19.27
CA VAL A 358 -12.61 29.36 -17.99
C VAL A 358 -11.61 28.23 -18.16
N ALA A 359 -10.61 28.21 -17.32
CA ALA A 359 -9.61 27.16 -17.36
C ALA A 359 -9.13 26.75 -15.98
N GLU A 360 -9.04 25.46 -15.77
CA GLU A 360 -8.31 24.87 -14.65
C GLU A 360 -7.32 23.85 -15.18
N GLN A 361 -6.04 24.12 -14.92
CA GLN A 361 -4.94 23.24 -15.31
C GLN A 361 -4.03 22.99 -14.12
N THR A 362 -3.61 21.75 -13.97
CA THR A 362 -2.58 21.39 -13.00
C THR A 362 -1.58 20.42 -13.61
N GLU A 363 -0.32 20.64 -13.27
CA GLU A 363 0.79 19.74 -13.58
C GLU A 363 1.47 19.36 -12.27
N HIS A 364 1.44 18.08 -11.94
CA HIS A 364 2.06 17.55 -10.73
C HIS A 364 3.28 16.72 -11.08
N SER A 365 4.35 16.90 -10.32
CA SER A 365 5.48 15.99 -10.28
C SER A 365 5.72 15.59 -8.82
N ILE A 366 5.53 14.32 -8.50
CA ILE A 366 5.56 13.77 -7.15
C ILE A 366 6.67 12.74 -7.07
N ASN A 367 7.55 12.88 -6.08
CA ASN A 367 8.57 11.91 -5.75
C ASN A 367 8.39 11.51 -4.30
N GLY A 368 8.16 10.24 -4.03
CA GLY A 368 7.95 9.73 -2.69
C GLY A 368 8.69 8.44 -2.43
N GLY A 369 8.98 8.17 -1.17
CA GLY A 369 9.60 6.91 -0.80
C GLY A 369 9.80 6.76 0.69
N GLY A 370 10.25 5.58 1.09
CA GLY A 370 10.43 5.26 2.50
C GLY A 370 11.36 4.09 2.76
N LEU A 371 11.81 4.04 3.99
CA LEU A 371 12.62 2.96 4.54
C LEU A 371 11.96 2.50 5.83
N LYS A 372 11.85 1.19 6.02
CA LYS A 372 11.30 0.58 7.23
C LYS A 372 12.13 -0.62 7.65
N PHE A 373 12.44 -0.70 8.93
CA PHE A 373 13.05 -1.87 9.55
C PHE A 373 12.08 -2.47 10.56
N ASP A 374 11.75 -3.75 10.40
CA ASP A 374 10.90 -4.52 11.29
C ASP A 374 11.73 -5.59 12.00
N TYR A 375 11.52 -5.76 13.29
CA TYR A 375 12.10 -6.82 14.11
C TYR A 375 11.03 -7.51 14.95
N PHE A 376 11.07 -8.84 14.97
CA PHE A 376 10.22 -9.72 15.75
C PHE A 376 11.11 -10.56 16.69
N SER A 377 10.80 -10.64 17.95
CA SER A 377 11.56 -11.53 18.83
C SER A 377 11.17 -13.00 18.64
N PRO A 378 12.11 -13.94 18.79
CA PRO A 378 11.82 -15.38 18.66
C PRO A 378 10.74 -15.91 19.60
N ASN A 379 10.49 -15.25 20.73
CA ASN A 379 9.44 -15.59 21.69
C ASN A 379 8.08 -14.96 21.38
N GLU A 380 7.93 -14.30 20.20
CA GLU A 380 6.74 -13.61 19.72
C GLU A 380 6.21 -12.50 20.64
N LYS A 381 6.94 -12.13 21.70
CA LYS A 381 6.47 -11.14 22.68
C LYS A 381 6.85 -9.71 22.34
N HIS A 382 7.92 -9.51 21.60
CA HIS A 382 8.44 -8.19 21.29
C HIS A 382 8.43 -7.94 19.78
N ARG A 383 7.85 -6.85 19.38
CA ARG A 383 7.92 -6.33 18.01
C ARG A 383 8.46 -4.91 18.05
N PHE A 384 9.35 -4.58 17.17
CA PHE A 384 9.93 -3.26 17.06
C PHE A 384 10.04 -2.86 15.60
N ASN A 385 9.69 -1.62 15.28
CA ASN A 385 9.93 -1.06 13.96
C ASN A 385 10.49 0.36 14.05
N VAL A 386 11.28 0.70 13.04
CA VAL A 386 11.75 2.06 12.78
C VAL A 386 11.46 2.36 11.32
N PHE A 387 11.01 3.57 11.05
CA PHE A 387 10.70 3.98 9.68
C PHE A 387 11.06 5.45 9.43
N ALA A 388 11.31 5.76 8.18
CA ALA A 388 11.41 7.10 7.66
C ALA A 388 10.80 7.14 6.27
N SER A 389 10.09 8.22 5.95
CA SER A 389 9.53 8.46 4.61
C SER A 389 9.60 9.94 4.27
N ALA A 390 9.65 10.24 2.97
CA ALA A 390 9.59 11.59 2.47
C ALA A 390 8.82 11.64 1.16
N GLN A 391 8.12 12.74 0.92
CA GLN A 391 7.46 13.05 -0.34
C GLN A 391 7.74 14.50 -0.71
N HIS A 392 8.10 14.70 -1.98
CA HIS A 392 8.32 16.01 -2.56
C HIS A 392 7.36 16.18 -3.75
N ILE A 393 6.63 17.30 -3.76
CA ILE A 393 5.63 17.63 -4.76
C ILE A 393 5.98 18.98 -5.36
N ASN A 394 6.04 19.04 -6.68
CA ASN A 394 5.96 20.28 -7.43
C ASN A 394 4.63 20.33 -8.16
N ARG A 395 3.92 21.44 -8.05
CA ARG A 395 2.67 21.68 -8.76
C ARG A 395 2.73 23.02 -9.46
N ASP A 396 2.61 22.99 -10.79
CA ASP A 396 2.25 24.14 -11.59
C ASP A 396 0.74 24.14 -11.78
N SER A 397 0.10 25.28 -11.66
CA SER A 397 -1.35 25.41 -11.73
C SER A 397 -1.77 26.68 -12.46
N TYR A 398 -2.94 26.61 -13.05
CA TYR A 398 -3.69 27.75 -13.54
C TYR A 398 -5.15 27.57 -13.08
N TYR A 399 -5.69 28.55 -12.39
CA TYR A 399 -7.08 28.61 -11.98
C TYR A 399 -7.61 29.99 -12.36
N GLY A 400 -8.19 30.11 -13.55
CA GLY A 400 -8.57 31.42 -14.07
C GLY A 400 -9.83 31.41 -14.90
N GLY A 401 -10.43 32.60 -14.98
CA GLY A 401 -11.53 32.94 -15.87
C GLY A 401 -11.30 34.30 -16.52
N GLY A 402 -11.95 34.52 -17.67
CA GLY A 402 -11.87 35.78 -18.35
C GLY A 402 -10.50 36.11 -18.97
N GLN A 403 -9.74 35.07 -19.31
CA GLN A 403 -8.43 35.20 -20.00
C GLN A 403 -7.36 35.92 -19.15
N ASP A 404 -7.31 35.64 -17.86
CA ASP A 404 -6.35 36.27 -16.93
C ASP A 404 -4.94 35.68 -17.06
N PRO A 405 -3.93 36.43 -17.53
CA PRO A 405 -2.56 35.93 -17.64
C PRO A 405 -1.84 35.82 -16.29
N ASN A 406 -2.43 36.31 -15.19
CA ASN A 406 -1.83 36.30 -13.86
C ASN A 406 -2.34 35.16 -12.96
N ALA A 407 -3.24 34.31 -13.47
CA ALA A 407 -3.84 33.23 -12.69
C ALA A 407 -2.96 31.95 -12.61
N TYR A 408 -1.68 32.04 -12.97
CA TYR A 408 -0.70 30.99 -12.81
C TYR A 408 -0.20 30.92 -11.37
N GLY A 409 -0.01 29.71 -10.87
CA GLY A 409 0.57 29.44 -9.56
C GLY A 409 1.61 28.32 -9.64
N ASN A 410 2.63 28.42 -8.81
CA ASN A 410 3.57 27.35 -8.56
C ASN A 410 3.62 27.05 -7.06
N THR A 411 3.59 25.79 -6.70
CA THR A 411 3.63 25.37 -5.30
C THR A 411 4.57 24.18 -5.17
N THR A 412 5.45 24.25 -4.18
CA THR A 412 6.36 23.15 -3.83
C THR A 412 6.07 22.72 -2.40
N ASP A 413 5.95 21.43 -2.19
CA ASP A 413 5.64 20.84 -0.90
C ASP A 413 6.65 19.72 -0.59
N LEU A 414 7.18 19.73 0.62
CA LEU A 414 8.05 18.70 1.15
C LEU A 414 7.51 18.19 2.48
N ASN A 415 6.96 16.99 2.46
CA ASN A 415 6.57 16.27 3.66
C ASN A 415 7.61 15.20 3.99
N TRP A 416 8.01 15.09 5.25
CA TRP A 416 8.84 13.99 5.72
C TRP A 416 8.45 13.55 7.13
N MET A 417 8.63 12.28 7.38
CA MET A 417 8.25 11.63 8.63
C MET A 417 9.32 10.64 9.05
N ALA A 418 9.56 10.52 10.35
CA ALA A 418 10.35 9.46 10.94
C ALA A 418 9.76 9.04 12.27
N GLY A 419 9.87 7.77 12.60
CA GLY A 419 9.32 7.26 13.84
C GLY A 419 9.81 5.87 14.20
N SER A 420 9.44 5.46 15.41
CA SER A 420 9.66 4.11 15.90
C SER A 420 8.48 3.66 16.75
N GLN A 421 8.24 2.37 16.74
CA GLN A 421 7.18 1.75 17.53
C GLN A 421 7.66 0.44 18.13
N TYR A 422 7.28 0.24 19.37
CA TYR A 422 7.53 -0.99 20.11
C TYR A 422 6.22 -1.59 20.60
N VAL A 423 6.08 -2.89 20.49
CA VAL A 423 4.92 -3.64 20.96
C VAL A 423 5.39 -4.76 21.86
N TYR A 424 4.77 -4.87 23.02
CA TYR A 424 4.93 -5.99 23.93
C TYR A 424 3.62 -6.76 24.06
N SER A 425 3.65 -8.05 23.71
CA SER A 425 2.50 -8.94 23.78
C SER A 425 2.51 -9.72 25.10
N PHE A 426 1.50 -9.48 25.93
CA PHE A 426 1.27 -10.25 27.15
C PHE A 426 0.46 -11.51 26.81
N GLY A 427 0.96 -12.68 27.15
CA GLY A 427 0.19 -13.93 27.00
C GLY A 427 -1.11 -13.88 27.83
N LYS A 428 -1.06 -13.20 28.98
CA LYS A 428 -2.22 -12.91 29.80
C LYS A 428 -1.96 -11.63 30.61
N CYS A 429 -2.82 -10.63 30.45
CA CYS A 429 -2.87 -9.46 31.29
C CYS A 429 -4.23 -9.49 32.01
N ILE A 430 -4.20 -9.62 33.38
CA ILE A 430 -5.39 -9.83 34.22
C ILE A 430 -6.17 -11.09 33.79
N PHE A 431 -7.04 -11.03 32.78
CA PHE A 431 -7.90 -12.13 32.34
C PHE A 431 -7.83 -12.46 30.83
N MET A 432 -7.17 -11.62 30.01
CA MET A 432 -7.10 -11.81 28.56
C MET A 432 -5.70 -11.55 28.02
N PRO A 433 -5.34 -12.08 26.82
CA PRO A 433 -4.18 -11.63 26.07
C PRO A 433 -4.29 -10.14 25.76
N SER A 434 -3.17 -9.40 25.80
CA SER A 434 -3.15 -7.96 25.58
C SER A 434 -1.83 -7.54 24.99
N ASP A 435 -1.86 -6.47 24.17
CA ASP A 435 -0.68 -5.81 23.62
C ASP A 435 -0.52 -4.43 24.23
N LEU A 436 0.71 -4.10 24.65
CA LEU A 436 1.13 -2.74 24.97
C LEU A 436 1.91 -2.18 23.80
N THR A 437 1.41 -1.11 23.22
CA THR A 437 2.06 -0.39 22.13
C THR A 437 2.55 0.97 22.60
N ALA A 438 3.82 1.28 22.36
CA ALA A 438 4.42 2.59 22.58
C ALA A 438 5.19 3.01 21.34
N GLY A 439 5.16 4.30 21.02
CA GLY A 439 5.87 4.81 19.85
C GLY A 439 6.14 6.30 19.96
N ILE A 440 7.06 6.74 19.11
CA ILE A 440 7.38 8.15 18.89
C ILE A 440 7.40 8.41 17.41
N GLU A 441 6.85 9.53 17.00
CA GLU A 441 6.78 9.94 15.60
C GLU A 441 7.04 11.43 15.49
N PHE A 442 7.78 11.80 14.47
CA PHE A 442 7.98 13.17 14.05
C PHE A 442 7.52 13.31 12.61
N ASN A 443 6.69 14.30 12.35
CA ASN A 443 6.21 14.66 11.03
C ASN A 443 6.44 16.14 10.78
N GLN A 444 6.93 16.50 9.61
CA GLN A 444 7.08 17.87 9.16
C GLN A 444 6.54 18.01 7.74
N ASP A 445 5.69 19.00 7.56
CA ASP A 445 5.15 19.44 6.29
C ASP A 445 5.64 20.87 6.01
N LYS A 446 6.19 21.09 4.82
CA LYS A 446 6.72 22.39 4.40
C LYS A 446 6.19 22.71 3.01
N LEU A 447 5.21 23.58 3.00
CA LEU A 447 4.59 24.17 1.80
C LEU A 447 5.32 25.45 1.41
#